data_93ea0aec1ad6e1256a92c484767b11b3
#
_entry.id   93ea0aec1ad6e1256a92c484767b11b3
#
_cell.length_a   1.000
_cell.length_b   1.000
_cell.length_c   1.000
_cell.angle_alpha   90.00
_cell.angle_beta   90.00
_cell.angle_gamma   90.00
#
_symmetry.space_group_name_H-M   'P 1'
#
loop_
_entity.id
_entity.type
_entity.pdbx_description
1 polymer ?
#
loop_
_entity_poly.entity_id
_entity_poly.type
_entity_poly.pdbx_seq_one_letter_code
_entity_poly.pdbx_strand_id
1 'polypeptide(L)'
;MNYTTNYHLPQWVETDRIMMEDFNQMCAAIDQGIKTAQSTADTAESKADAAQTAADAVADAYTPDNKPYVIGTYTGNGYGTQEITLGFSPSITIISGEVYTTADDPGMQHTVIATSSSPNMVYDTTATGFSVHKVGDYKPRLNVDGQRYRYIAFR
;
A
#
# COMPACT_ATOMS: atom_id res chain seq x y z
N MET A 1 -28.81 -48.77 23.89
CA MET A 1 -28.60 -47.84 22.79
C MET A 1 -27.36 -47.03 23.09
N ASN A 2 -26.41 -46.93 22.14
CA ASN A 2 -25.18 -46.13 22.22
C ASN A 2 -25.33 -44.86 21.37
N TYR A 3 -24.35 -43.96 21.44
CA TYR A 3 -24.38 -42.71 20.65
C TYR A 3 -23.03 -42.48 19.97
N THR A 4 -23.06 -41.83 18.80
CA THR A 4 -21.86 -41.39 18.09
C THR A 4 -21.13 -40.28 18.87
N THR A 5 -19.79 -40.27 18.80
CA THR A 5 -18.95 -39.33 19.56
C THR A 5 -19.18 -37.87 19.20
N ASN A 6 -19.34 -37.55 17.91
CA ASN A 6 -19.33 -36.16 17.45
C ASN A 6 -20.74 -35.53 17.47
N TYR A 7 -21.74 -36.23 16.97
CA TYR A 7 -23.07 -35.66 16.75
C TYR A 7 -24.14 -36.30 17.66
N HIS A 8 -23.72 -37.18 18.58
CA HIS A 8 -24.62 -37.83 19.54
C HIS A 8 -25.81 -38.55 18.88
N LEU A 9 -25.58 -39.10 17.68
CA LEU A 9 -26.60 -39.83 16.94
C LEU A 9 -26.75 -41.24 17.55
N PRO A 10 -28.01 -41.76 17.64
CA PRO A 10 -28.23 -43.10 18.19
C PRO A 10 -27.51 -44.20 17.38
N GLN A 11 -26.90 -45.12 18.10
CA GLN A 11 -26.34 -46.38 17.57
C GLN A 11 -27.10 -47.54 18.17
N TRP A 12 -27.99 -48.13 17.39
CA TRP A 12 -28.76 -49.27 17.84
C TRP A 12 -27.97 -50.56 17.77
N VAL A 13 -28.21 -51.43 18.74
CA VAL A 13 -27.73 -52.80 18.74
C VAL A 13 -28.92 -53.76 18.61
N GLU A 14 -28.67 -55.02 18.28
CA GLU A 14 -29.71 -56.00 17.93
C GLU A 14 -30.80 -56.17 18.99
N THR A 15 -30.51 -55.89 20.25
CA THR A 15 -31.43 -55.96 21.38
C THR A 15 -32.20 -54.68 21.67
N ASP A 16 -31.88 -53.59 20.98
CA ASP A 16 -32.52 -52.31 21.18
C ASP A 16 -33.90 -52.27 20.50
N ARG A 17 -34.87 -51.67 21.17
CA ARG A 17 -36.16 -51.36 20.58
C ARG A 17 -36.08 -49.98 19.94
N ILE A 18 -36.13 -49.88 18.61
CA ILE A 18 -36.19 -48.62 17.90
C ILE A 18 -37.54 -47.95 18.14
N MET A 19 -37.50 -46.78 18.76
CA MET A 19 -38.68 -45.94 19.00
C MET A 19 -38.75 -44.83 17.90
N MET A 20 -39.95 -44.46 17.53
CA MET A 20 -40.18 -43.33 16.58
C MET A 20 -39.57 -42.03 17.11
N GLU A 21 -39.61 -41.83 18.42
CA GLU A 21 -39.01 -40.68 19.12
C GLU A 21 -37.50 -40.60 18.87
N ASP A 22 -36.76 -41.71 19.02
CA ASP A 22 -35.31 -41.79 18.80
C ASP A 22 -34.95 -41.43 17.36
N PHE A 23 -35.76 -41.92 16.41
CA PHE A 23 -35.59 -41.59 14.98
C PHE A 23 -35.83 -40.11 14.69
N ASN A 24 -36.89 -39.54 15.23
CA ASN A 24 -37.23 -38.12 15.05
C ASN A 24 -36.16 -37.20 15.66
N GLN A 25 -35.62 -37.57 16.85
CA GLN A 25 -34.49 -36.84 17.48
C GLN A 25 -33.21 -36.89 16.64
N MET A 26 -32.94 -38.06 16.06
CA MET A 26 -31.80 -38.20 15.13
C MET A 26 -31.95 -37.32 13.90
N CYS A 27 -33.15 -37.30 13.27
CA CYS A 27 -33.40 -36.45 12.12
C CYS A 27 -33.24 -34.97 12.47
N ALA A 28 -33.75 -34.55 13.62
CA ALA A 28 -33.62 -33.17 14.09
C ALA A 28 -32.16 -32.77 14.35
N ALA A 29 -31.39 -33.67 14.93
CA ALA A 29 -29.94 -33.44 15.17
C ALA A 29 -29.15 -33.33 13.87
N ILE A 30 -29.48 -34.16 12.87
CA ILE A 30 -28.84 -34.08 11.52
C ILE A 30 -29.21 -32.78 10.84
N ASP A 31 -30.49 -32.41 10.84
CA ASP A 31 -30.95 -31.16 10.22
C ASP A 31 -30.27 -29.94 10.84
N GLN A 32 -30.23 -29.87 12.16
CA GLN A 32 -29.49 -28.80 12.87
C GLN A 32 -28.00 -28.79 12.56
N GLY A 33 -27.37 -29.96 12.47
CA GLY A 33 -25.97 -30.11 12.12
C GLY A 33 -25.66 -29.57 10.71
N ILE A 34 -26.50 -29.95 9.76
CA ILE A 34 -26.40 -29.47 8.35
C ILE A 34 -26.59 -27.94 8.29
N LYS A 35 -27.60 -27.40 8.97
CA LYS A 35 -27.86 -25.97 9.03
C LYS A 35 -26.68 -25.20 9.63
N THR A 36 -26.07 -25.72 10.69
CA THR A 36 -24.90 -25.12 11.32
C THR A 36 -23.69 -25.16 10.38
N ALA A 37 -23.46 -26.27 9.71
CA ALA A 37 -22.39 -26.40 8.73
C ALA A 37 -22.56 -25.41 7.55
N GLN A 38 -23.78 -25.29 7.03
CA GLN A 38 -24.10 -24.34 5.97
C GLN A 38 -23.84 -22.90 6.41
N SER A 39 -24.35 -22.49 7.58
CA SER A 39 -24.12 -21.14 8.11
C SER A 39 -22.63 -20.83 8.34
N THR A 40 -21.86 -21.84 8.74
CA THR A 40 -20.40 -21.69 8.90
C THR A 40 -19.73 -21.51 7.56
N ALA A 41 -20.14 -22.27 6.53
CA ALA A 41 -19.64 -22.13 5.17
C ALA A 41 -19.95 -20.74 4.57
N ASP A 42 -21.20 -20.29 4.69
CA ASP A 42 -21.65 -18.97 4.21
C ASP A 42 -20.83 -17.83 4.89
N THR A 43 -20.57 -17.99 6.20
CA THR A 43 -19.74 -17.04 6.94
C THR A 43 -18.29 -17.04 6.47
N ALA A 44 -17.74 -18.20 6.19
CA ALA A 44 -16.35 -18.34 5.68
C ALA A 44 -16.23 -17.73 4.28
N GLU A 45 -17.21 -17.96 3.40
CA GLU A 45 -17.26 -17.37 2.07
C GLU A 45 -17.32 -15.84 2.15
N SER A 46 -18.21 -15.28 2.96
CA SER A 46 -18.31 -13.82 3.15
C SER A 46 -17.01 -13.20 3.67
N LYS A 47 -16.28 -13.88 4.55
CA LYS A 47 -14.97 -13.42 5.03
C LYS A 47 -13.89 -13.51 3.94
N ALA A 48 -13.92 -14.55 3.12
CA ALA A 48 -13.00 -14.69 2.00
C ALA A 48 -13.21 -13.58 0.96
N ASP A 49 -14.46 -13.27 0.61
CA ASP A 49 -14.80 -12.19 -0.30
C ASP A 49 -14.38 -10.81 0.23
N ALA A 50 -14.59 -10.56 1.52
CA ALA A 50 -14.14 -9.32 2.16
C ALA A 50 -12.60 -9.21 2.17
N ALA A 51 -11.89 -10.29 2.42
CA ALA A 51 -10.44 -10.33 2.38
C ALA A 51 -9.91 -10.11 0.95
N GLN A 52 -10.55 -10.72 -0.05
CA GLN A 52 -10.20 -10.50 -1.47
C GLN A 52 -10.41 -9.04 -1.87
N THR A 53 -11.57 -8.46 -1.52
CA THR A 53 -11.86 -7.04 -1.78
C THR A 53 -10.81 -6.11 -1.16
N ALA A 54 -10.40 -6.38 0.07
CA ALA A 54 -9.36 -5.60 0.73
C ALA A 54 -7.99 -5.76 0.05
N ALA A 55 -7.65 -6.96 -0.39
CA ALA A 55 -6.41 -7.23 -1.12
C ALA A 55 -6.38 -6.51 -2.48
N ASP A 56 -7.48 -6.53 -3.22
CA ASP A 56 -7.63 -5.84 -4.50
C ASP A 56 -7.51 -4.32 -4.32
N ALA A 57 -8.13 -3.76 -3.29
CA ALA A 57 -8.00 -2.33 -2.98
C ALA A 57 -6.54 -1.92 -2.64
N VAL A 58 -5.79 -2.77 -1.95
CA VAL A 58 -4.36 -2.55 -1.71
C VAL A 58 -3.56 -2.66 -3.00
N ALA A 59 -3.86 -3.64 -3.85
CA ALA A 59 -3.20 -3.80 -5.14
C ALA A 59 -3.42 -2.58 -6.05
N ASP A 60 -4.65 -2.06 -6.10
CA ASP A 60 -5.01 -0.85 -6.86
C ASP A 60 -4.33 0.41 -6.32
N ALA A 61 -4.18 0.51 -4.99
CA ALA A 61 -3.46 1.62 -4.38
C ALA A 61 -1.97 1.66 -4.74
N TYR A 62 -1.38 0.53 -5.12
CA TYR A 62 0.05 0.40 -5.47
C TYR A 62 0.31 0.17 -6.96
N THR A 63 -0.65 0.45 -7.84
CA THR A 63 -0.40 0.46 -9.29
C THR A 63 0.67 1.49 -9.67
N PRO A 64 1.36 1.34 -10.82
CA PRO A 64 2.34 2.32 -11.29
C PRO A 64 1.82 3.76 -11.29
N ASP A 65 0.52 3.93 -11.59
CA ASP A 65 -0.13 5.24 -11.71
C ASP A 65 -0.62 5.82 -10.36
N ASN A 66 -0.72 4.98 -9.32
CA ASN A 66 -1.26 5.36 -8.01
C ASN A 66 -0.32 5.09 -6.84
N LYS A 67 0.99 4.98 -7.09
CA LYS A 67 1.97 4.88 -6.01
C LYS A 67 1.93 6.12 -5.12
N PRO A 68 2.09 5.98 -3.79
CA PRO A 68 2.16 7.12 -2.89
C PRO A 68 3.43 7.98 -3.09
N TYR A 69 4.30 7.56 -4.00
CA TYR A 69 5.52 8.27 -4.35
C TYR A 69 5.89 8.07 -5.82
N VAL A 70 6.65 9.02 -6.35
CA VAL A 70 7.28 8.95 -7.67
C VAL A 70 8.80 9.04 -7.50
N ILE A 71 9.52 8.18 -8.20
CA ILE A 71 10.98 8.26 -8.32
C ILE A 71 11.30 8.74 -9.73
N GLY A 72 12.15 9.75 -9.85
CA GLY A 72 12.54 10.28 -11.14
C GLY A 72 13.91 10.93 -11.14
N THR A 73 14.25 11.46 -12.29
CA THR A 73 15.48 12.23 -12.50
C THR A 73 15.16 13.48 -13.32
N TYR A 74 15.93 14.53 -13.11
CA TYR A 74 15.97 15.68 -14.00
C TYR A 74 17.42 16.12 -14.22
N THR A 75 17.64 16.87 -15.29
CA THR A 75 18.92 17.53 -15.54
C THR A 75 18.72 19.03 -15.33
N GLY A 76 19.56 19.64 -14.52
CA GLY A 76 19.51 21.08 -14.29
C GLY A 76 19.74 21.85 -15.59
N ASN A 77 19.04 22.97 -15.76
CA ASN A 77 19.12 23.81 -16.94
C ASN A 77 19.92 25.12 -16.72
N GLY A 78 20.42 25.32 -15.49
CA GLY A 78 21.21 26.50 -15.15
C GLY A 78 20.46 27.82 -15.10
N TYR A 79 19.17 27.86 -15.44
CA TYR A 79 18.34 29.08 -15.38
C TYR A 79 17.84 29.35 -13.95
N GLY A 80 17.21 30.52 -13.74
CA GLY A 80 16.72 30.95 -12.43
C GLY A 80 15.78 29.96 -11.76
N THR A 81 14.88 29.37 -12.53
CA THR A 81 13.89 28.39 -12.03
C THR A 81 13.66 27.30 -13.06
N GLN A 82 13.53 26.05 -12.59
CA GLN A 82 13.14 24.91 -13.41
C GLN A 82 12.00 24.18 -12.72
N GLU A 83 10.91 23.95 -13.44
CA GLU A 83 9.76 23.18 -12.96
C GLU A 83 9.89 21.71 -13.36
N ILE A 84 9.57 20.80 -12.44
CA ILE A 84 9.50 19.36 -12.61
C ILE A 84 8.06 18.93 -12.39
N THR A 85 7.39 18.51 -13.46
CA THR A 85 5.98 18.12 -13.44
C THR A 85 5.83 16.66 -12.99
N LEU A 86 4.98 16.42 -12.00
CA LEU A 86 4.67 15.11 -11.42
C LEU A 86 3.21 14.70 -11.65
N GLY A 87 2.32 15.66 -11.99
CA GLY A 87 0.87 15.48 -12.03
C GLY A 87 0.18 15.61 -10.68
N PHE A 88 0.92 15.93 -9.61
CA PHE A 88 0.40 16.20 -8.27
C PHE A 88 1.34 17.14 -7.50
N SER A 89 0.82 17.77 -6.44
CA SER A 89 1.61 18.56 -5.51
C SER A 89 2.25 17.65 -4.45
N PRO A 90 3.58 17.54 -4.38
CA PRO A 90 4.23 16.65 -3.42
C PRO A 90 4.15 17.21 -1.98
N SER A 91 3.90 16.32 -1.01
CA SER A 91 3.98 16.65 0.42
C SER A 91 5.43 16.69 0.91
N ILE A 92 6.25 15.76 0.41
CA ILE A 92 7.69 15.66 0.72
C ILE A 92 8.43 15.33 -0.59
N THR A 93 9.55 16.00 -0.82
CA THR A 93 10.48 15.67 -1.91
C THR A 93 11.89 15.52 -1.36
N ILE A 94 12.52 14.41 -1.69
CA ILE A 94 13.94 14.16 -1.40
C ILE A 94 14.69 14.27 -2.72
N ILE A 95 15.64 15.19 -2.81
CA ILE A 95 16.44 15.43 -4.03
C ILE A 95 17.89 15.18 -3.70
N SER A 96 18.57 14.37 -4.51
CA SER A 96 20.00 14.13 -4.43
C SER A 96 20.66 14.44 -5.76
N GLY A 97 21.72 15.27 -5.72
CA GLY A 97 22.54 15.60 -6.87
C GLY A 97 23.75 14.68 -7.00
N GLU A 98 24.21 14.46 -8.23
CA GLU A 98 25.53 13.88 -8.47
C GLU A 98 26.61 14.92 -8.17
N VAL A 99 27.70 14.45 -7.61
CA VAL A 99 28.82 15.29 -7.19
C VAL A 99 29.49 15.92 -8.40
N TYR A 100 29.58 17.23 -8.44
CA TYR A 100 30.45 17.92 -9.39
C TYR A 100 31.79 18.18 -8.73
N THR A 101 32.82 17.56 -9.22
CA THR A 101 34.23 17.82 -8.78
C THR A 101 34.84 18.83 -9.73
N THR A 102 35.02 20.06 -9.27
CA THR A 102 36.01 20.99 -9.87
C THR A 102 37.24 20.95 -8.99
N ALA A 103 38.39 21.40 -9.52
CA ALA A 103 39.63 21.47 -8.77
C ALA A 103 39.50 22.30 -7.46
N ASP A 104 38.54 23.19 -7.41
CA ASP A 104 38.28 24.11 -6.29
C ASP A 104 37.06 23.71 -5.41
N ASP A 105 36.32 22.69 -5.79
CA ASP A 105 35.17 22.17 -5.01
C ASP A 105 35.23 20.65 -5.03
N PRO A 106 35.69 19.98 -3.97
CA PRO A 106 35.84 18.52 -3.90
C PRO A 106 34.51 17.80 -3.83
N GLY A 107 33.56 18.24 -4.57
CA GLY A 107 32.28 17.61 -4.85
C GLY A 107 31.58 16.99 -3.63
N MET A 108 30.67 17.70 -3.04
CA MET A 108 29.81 17.14 -1.98
C MET A 108 28.49 16.70 -2.60
N GLN A 109 28.12 15.45 -2.34
CA GLN A 109 26.79 14.97 -2.65
C GLN A 109 25.79 15.67 -1.71
N HIS A 110 24.91 16.47 -2.26
CA HIS A 110 23.86 17.15 -1.50
C HIS A 110 22.55 16.36 -1.60
N THR A 111 21.97 16.05 -0.45
CA THR A 111 20.60 15.56 -0.36
C THR A 111 19.78 16.63 0.33
N VAL A 112 18.71 17.06 -0.31
CA VAL A 112 17.74 18.02 0.22
C VAL A 112 16.45 17.30 0.48
N ILE A 113 15.88 17.49 1.67
CA ILE A 113 14.53 17.09 2.02
C ILE A 113 13.72 18.38 2.10
N ALA A 114 12.70 18.47 1.26
CA ALA A 114 11.81 19.61 1.17
C ALA A 114 10.37 19.19 1.41
N THR A 115 9.62 20.04 2.09
CA THR A 115 8.19 19.82 2.38
C THR A 115 7.36 20.96 1.82
N SER A 116 6.08 20.70 1.55
CA SER A 116 5.13 21.71 1.05
C SER A 116 4.93 22.88 2.03
N SER A 117 5.20 22.68 3.31
CA SER A 117 5.06 23.70 4.36
C SER A 117 6.32 24.54 4.59
N SER A 118 7.42 24.23 3.94
CA SER A 118 8.71 24.92 4.10
C SER A 118 9.34 25.21 2.75
N PRO A 119 8.77 26.15 1.97
CA PRO A 119 9.44 26.63 0.79
C PRO A 119 10.80 27.23 1.20
N ASN A 120 11.82 26.92 0.43
CA ASN A 120 13.16 27.46 0.67
C ASN A 120 13.70 28.10 -0.60
N MET A 121 14.84 28.80 -0.47
CA MET A 121 15.43 29.54 -1.60
C MET A 121 15.79 28.68 -2.82
N VAL A 122 15.88 27.36 -2.68
CA VAL A 122 16.29 26.45 -3.74
C VAL A 122 15.19 25.50 -4.23
N TYR A 123 14.04 25.48 -3.55
CA TYR A 123 12.93 24.56 -3.81
C TYR A 123 11.59 25.19 -3.42
N ASP A 124 10.57 25.01 -4.28
CA ASP A 124 9.15 25.28 -4.00
C ASP A 124 8.28 24.14 -4.51
N THR A 125 7.18 23.85 -3.81
CA THR A 125 6.10 23.00 -4.33
C THR A 125 5.21 23.77 -5.30
N THR A 126 4.78 23.09 -6.37
CA THR A 126 3.77 23.62 -7.30
C THR A 126 2.51 22.75 -7.23
N ALA A 127 1.42 23.20 -7.85
CA ALA A 127 0.17 22.41 -7.90
C ALA A 127 0.34 21.08 -8.63
N THR A 128 1.30 20.99 -9.54
CA THR A 128 1.52 19.84 -10.43
C THR A 128 2.88 19.18 -10.26
N GLY A 129 3.70 19.64 -9.29
CA GLY A 129 5.04 19.13 -9.10
C GLY A 129 5.84 19.97 -8.13
N PHE A 130 7.10 20.25 -8.49
CA PHE A 130 7.97 21.11 -7.73
C PHE A 130 8.87 21.94 -8.66
N SER A 131 9.38 23.03 -8.17
CA SER A 131 10.38 23.84 -8.85
C SER A 131 11.68 23.88 -8.06
N VAL A 132 12.80 23.97 -8.78
CA VAL A 132 14.14 24.14 -8.23
C VAL A 132 14.73 25.45 -8.75
N HIS A 133 15.47 26.12 -7.87
CA HIS A 133 15.99 27.45 -8.16
C HIS A 133 17.52 27.46 -8.17
N LYS A 134 18.07 28.29 -9.08
CA LYS A 134 19.48 28.66 -9.05
C LYS A 134 19.62 29.93 -8.19
N VAL A 135 20.27 29.79 -7.05
CA VAL A 135 20.48 30.91 -6.12
C VAL A 135 21.98 31.15 -5.97
N GLY A 136 22.57 31.88 -6.91
CA GLY A 136 23.97 32.28 -6.88
C GLY A 136 24.92 31.13 -6.47
N ASP A 137 25.77 31.39 -5.48
CA ASP A 137 26.68 30.39 -4.89
C ASP A 137 26.08 29.68 -3.65
N TYR A 138 24.80 29.85 -3.40
CA TYR A 138 24.13 29.23 -2.27
C TYR A 138 24.08 27.69 -2.43
N LYS A 139 24.43 26.99 -1.38
CA LYS A 139 24.37 25.51 -1.34
C LYS A 139 23.21 25.07 -0.44
N PRO A 140 22.45 24.02 -0.81
CA PRO A 140 22.64 23.10 -1.90
C PRO A 140 22.23 23.66 -3.27
N ARG A 141 22.93 23.29 -4.32
CA ARG A 141 22.59 23.67 -5.70
C ARG A 141 21.73 22.59 -6.32
N LEU A 142 20.49 22.91 -6.64
CA LEU A 142 19.54 21.95 -7.22
C LEU A 142 19.28 22.18 -8.73
N ASN A 143 19.87 23.22 -9.33
CA ASN A 143 19.65 23.55 -10.75
C ASN A 143 20.94 24.02 -11.43
N VAL A 144 21.99 23.20 -11.37
CA VAL A 144 23.24 23.44 -12.10
C VAL A 144 23.11 22.89 -13.52
N ASP A 145 23.52 23.69 -14.51
CA ASP A 145 23.44 23.32 -15.92
C ASP A 145 24.17 22.00 -16.22
N GLY A 146 23.47 21.10 -16.93
CA GLY A 146 23.99 19.77 -17.28
C GLY A 146 24.08 18.77 -16.13
N GLN A 147 23.89 19.18 -14.87
CA GLN A 147 23.94 18.32 -13.70
C GLN A 147 22.70 17.44 -13.57
N ARG A 148 22.92 16.15 -13.34
CA ARG A 148 21.81 15.20 -13.13
C ARG A 148 21.45 15.09 -11.65
N TYR A 149 20.15 15.09 -11.38
CA TYR A 149 19.53 14.95 -10.07
C TYR A 149 18.58 13.77 -10.05
N ARG A 150 18.46 13.12 -8.90
CA ARG A 150 17.47 12.09 -8.61
C ARG A 150 16.52 12.60 -7.55
N TYR A 151 15.27 12.21 -7.63
CA TYR A 151 14.29 12.59 -6.61
C TYR A 151 13.35 11.45 -6.26
N ILE A 152 12.81 11.52 -5.05
CA ILE A 152 11.66 10.78 -4.57
C ILE A 152 10.66 11.81 -4.10
N ALA A 153 9.46 11.83 -4.68
CA ALA A 153 8.39 12.76 -4.32
C ALA A 153 7.19 11.97 -3.80
N PHE A 154 6.72 12.31 -2.62
CA PHE A 154 5.56 11.68 -1.97
C PHE A 154 4.32 12.53 -2.19
N ARG A 155 3.17 11.85 -2.38
CA ARG A 155 1.84 12.48 -2.50
C ARG A 155 1.32 12.99 -1.18
#